data_05f4a4a91041e6bce08048141119eff0
#
_entry.id   05f4a4a91041e6bce08048141119eff0
#
_cell.length_a   1.000
_cell.length_b   1.000
_cell.length_c   1.000
_cell.angle_alpha   90.00
_cell.angle_beta   90.00
_cell.angle_gamma   90.00
#
_symmetry.space_group_name_H-M   'P 1'
#
loop_
_entity.id
_entity.type
_entity.pdbx_description
1 polymer ?
#
loop_
_entity_poly.entity_id
_entity_poly.type
_entity_poly.pdbx_seq_one_letter_code
_entity_poly.pdbx_strand_id
1 'polypeptide(L)'
;MADVMQTMQKQKGEDNMPMLDILKKDVESSGGDFDSVYAALKQGIDSGKMRILRSGNTLLIYTIMQPGVAEVHISTAETPDKLIASVQDLYEAMKKAGFKQGITTTDNSQIARVLNAAKIPVQVKQVPGAQGNAQYQLTIEVK
;
A
#
# COMPACT_ATOMS: atom_id res chain seq x y z
N MET A 1 8.37 2.42 19.45
CA MET A 1 8.69 1.39 18.42
C MET A 1 8.18 0.01 18.76
N ALA A 2 8.28 -0.40 20.03
CA ALA A 2 7.67 -1.65 20.47
C ALA A 2 6.17 -1.70 20.14
N ASP A 3 5.47 -0.58 20.24
CA ASP A 3 4.04 -0.50 19.95
C ASP A 3 3.73 -0.81 18.47
N VAL A 4 4.58 -0.38 17.56
CA VAL A 4 4.40 -0.66 16.14
C VAL A 4 4.50 -2.16 15.88
N MET A 5 5.51 -2.79 16.44
CA MET A 5 5.70 -4.23 16.29
C MET A 5 4.54 -5.02 16.89
N GLN A 6 4.08 -4.62 18.07
CA GLN A 6 2.94 -5.27 18.71
C GLN A 6 1.66 -5.09 17.89
N THR A 7 1.44 -3.90 17.34
CA THR A 7 0.28 -3.65 16.50
C THR A 7 0.31 -4.52 15.27
N MET A 8 1.47 -4.62 14.62
CA MET A 8 1.62 -5.48 13.46
C MET A 8 1.35 -6.95 13.77
N GLN A 9 1.81 -7.43 14.92
CA GLN A 9 1.61 -8.82 15.30
C GLN A 9 0.19 -9.12 15.73
N LYS A 10 -0.53 -8.15 16.29
CA LYS A 10 -1.91 -8.33 16.74
C LYS A 10 -2.92 -8.33 15.61
N GLN A 11 -2.60 -7.72 14.48
CA GLN A 11 -3.51 -7.66 13.35
C GLN A 11 -3.42 -8.96 12.56
N LYS A 12 -4.00 -10.00 13.12
CA LYS A 12 -4.06 -11.30 12.48
C LYS A 12 -5.47 -11.53 11.99
N GLY A 13 -5.63 -11.70 10.70
CA GLY A 13 -6.86 -12.18 10.10
C GLY A 13 -6.80 -13.68 9.92
N GLU A 14 -7.78 -14.24 9.24
CA GLU A 14 -7.81 -15.66 8.93
C GLU A 14 -6.62 -16.09 8.07
N ASP A 15 -6.09 -15.21 7.27
CA ASP A 15 -4.93 -15.45 6.43
C ASP A 15 -3.61 -15.25 7.18
N ASN A 16 -3.64 -14.83 8.37
CA ASN A 16 -2.64 -14.91 9.45
C ASN A 16 -1.18 -14.67 9.13
N MET A 17 -0.84 -14.14 7.99
CA MET A 17 0.55 -13.81 7.72
C MET A 17 0.95 -12.57 8.53
N PRO A 18 2.06 -12.63 9.30
CA PRO A 18 2.51 -11.43 10.01
C PRO A 18 2.80 -10.28 9.03
N MET A 19 2.50 -9.05 9.44
CA MET A 19 2.73 -7.89 8.58
C MET A 19 4.16 -7.80 8.09
N LEU A 20 5.14 -8.08 8.95
CA LEU A 20 6.53 -8.01 8.54
C LEU A 20 6.86 -9.03 7.47
N ASP A 21 6.22 -10.20 7.49
CA ASP A 21 6.43 -11.23 6.48
C ASP A 21 5.83 -10.80 5.14
N ILE A 22 4.67 -10.16 5.16
CA ILE A 22 4.06 -9.60 3.95
C ILE A 22 4.99 -8.56 3.32
N LEU A 23 5.46 -7.65 4.14
CA LEU A 23 6.35 -6.58 3.67
C LEU A 23 7.66 -7.15 3.12
N LYS A 24 8.25 -8.10 3.84
CA LYS A 24 9.50 -8.72 3.42
C LYS A 24 9.35 -9.45 2.10
N LYS A 25 8.30 -10.24 1.95
CA LYS A 25 8.03 -10.97 0.72
C LYS A 25 7.86 -10.02 -0.46
N ASP A 26 7.10 -8.95 -0.26
CA ASP A 26 6.85 -7.96 -1.32
C ASP A 26 8.14 -7.23 -1.72
N VAL A 27 8.91 -6.77 -0.74
CA VAL A 27 10.17 -6.06 -0.99
C VAL A 27 11.18 -6.96 -1.70
N GLU A 28 11.34 -8.19 -1.23
CA GLU A 28 12.29 -9.14 -1.82
C GLU A 28 11.90 -9.53 -3.23
N SER A 29 10.60 -9.68 -3.50
CA SER A 29 10.13 -10.04 -4.84
C SER A 29 10.36 -8.91 -5.86
N SER A 30 10.46 -7.67 -5.40
CA SER A 30 10.76 -6.54 -6.28
C SER A 30 12.26 -6.20 -6.32
N GLY A 31 13.11 -7.03 -5.69
CA GLY A 31 14.55 -6.82 -5.67
C GLY A 31 15.03 -5.76 -4.69
N GLY A 32 14.17 -5.33 -3.77
CA GLY A 32 14.53 -4.32 -2.78
C GLY A 32 15.26 -4.89 -1.57
N ASP A 33 15.76 -3.97 -0.75
CA ASP A 33 16.42 -4.29 0.52
C ASP A 33 15.43 -4.10 1.67
N PHE A 34 15.02 -5.20 2.27
CA PHE A 34 14.03 -5.17 3.35
C PHE A 34 14.48 -4.31 4.53
N ASP A 35 15.75 -4.41 4.93
CA ASP A 35 16.23 -3.67 6.09
C ASP A 35 16.12 -2.16 5.90
N SER A 36 16.43 -1.66 4.70
CA SER A 36 16.29 -0.25 4.36
C SER A 36 14.83 0.19 4.35
N VAL A 37 13.96 -0.61 3.76
CA VAL A 37 12.52 -0.33 3.71
C VAL A 37 11.93 -0.33 5.11
N TYR A 38 12.30 -1.31 5.91
CA TYR A 38 11.81 -1.41 7.29
C TYR A 38 12.25 -0.21 8.13
N ALA A 39 13.51 0.21 8.00
CA ALA A 39 14.00 1.36 8.74
C ALA A 39 13.26 2.65 8.36
N ALA A 40 13.01 2.86 7.07
CA ALA A 40 12.26 4.02 6.60
C ALA A 40 10.80 3.99 7.09
N LEU A 41 10.17 2.83 7.03
CA LEU A 41 8.80 2.66 7.50
C LEU A 41 8.70 2.93 9.00
N LYS A 42 9.64 2.37 9.76
CA LYS A 42 9.71 2.56 11.21
C LYS A 42 9.80 4.05 11.56
N GLN A 43 10.69 4.76 10.89
CA GLN A 43 10.86 6.18 11.12
C GLN A 43 9.60 6.96 10.76
N GLY A 44 8.96 6.63 9.65
CA GLY A 44 7.73 7.28 9.22
C GLY A 44 6.59 7.09 10.22
N ILE A 45 6.43 5.87 10.74
CA ILE A 45 5.39 5.57 11.72
C ILE A 45 5.68 6.27 13.05
N ASP A 46 6.94 6.20 13.53
CA ASP A 46 7.32 6.82 14.79
C ASP A 46 7.14 8.34 14.76
N SER A 47 7.38 8.98 13.61
CA SER A 47 7.19 10.43 13.45
C SER A 47 5.73 10.82 13.19
N GLY A 48 4.84 9.84 13.00
CA GLY A 48 3.44 10.10 12.71
C GLY A 48 3.13 10.43 11.25
N LYS A 49 4.13 10.39 10.38
CA LYS A 49 3.95 10.72 8.95
C LYS A 49 3.37 9.57 8.16
N MET A 50 3.61 8.34 8.58
CA MET A 50 3.16 7.14 7.88
C MET A 50 2.25 6.31 8.75
N ARG A 51 1.31 5.63 8.10
CA ARG A 51 0.38 4.71 8.75
C ARG A 51 0.17 3.50 7.89
N ILE A 52 -0.33 2.43 8.50
CA ILE A 52 -0.59 1.17 7.81
C ILE A 52 -2.03 0.76 8.04
N LEU A 53 -2.71 0.40 6.96
CA LEU A 53 -4.00 -0.28 7.00
C LEU A 53 -3.79 -1.69 6.46
N ARG A 54 -4.59 -2.63 6.93
CA ARG A 54 -4.47 -4.03 6.51
C ARG A 54 -5.82 -4.62 6.18
N SER A 55 -5.86 -5.41 5.10
CA SER A 55 -6.97 -6.29 4.78
C SER A 55 -6.40 -7.61 4.25
N GLY A 56 -6.76 -8.74 4.88
CA GLY A 56 -6.18 -10.02 4.53
C GLY A 56 -4.66 -10.00 4.66
N ASN A 57 -3.96 -10.46 3.64
CA ASN A 57 -2.50 -10.40 3.56
C ASN A 57 -2.03 -9.26 2.65
N THR A 58 -2.75 -8.15 2.68
CA THR A 58 -2.40 -6.94 1.93
C THR A 58 -2.31 -5.75 2.87
N LEU A 59 -1.25 -4.98 2.72
CA LEU A 59 -1.01 -3.76 3.49
C LEU A 59 -1.15 -2.56 2.59
N LEU A 60 -1.79 -1.51 3.10
CA LEU A 60 -1.77 -0.19 2.50
C LEU A 60 -0.96 0.71 3.42
N ILE A 61 0.19 1.14 2.96
CA ILE A 61 1.06 2.04 3.70
C ILE A 61 0.86 3.43 3.10
N TYR A 62 0.49 4.40 3.93
CA TYR A 62 0.22 5.73 3.39
C TYR A 62 0.94 6.82 4.17
N THR A 63 1.30 7.87 3.43
CA THR A 63 1.91 9.10 3.96
C THR A 63 0.98 10.24 3.65
N ILE A 64 0.61 11.03 4.66
CA ILE A 64 -0.26 12.18 4.45
C ILE A 64 0.56 13.29 3.81
N MET A 65 0.17 13.69 2.59
CA MET A 65 0.86 14.74 1.84
C MET A 65 0.27 16.10 2.14
N GLN A 66 -1.05 16.16 2.22
CA GLN A 66 -1.81 17.36 2.58
C GLN A 66 -3.20 16.89 3.00
N PRO A 67 -4.04 17.75 3.61
CA PRO A 67 -5.37 17.31 4.05
C PRO A 67 -6.14 16.64 2.93
N GLY A 68 -6.57 15.41 3.18
CA GLY A 68 -7.36 14.63 2.23
C GLY A 68 -6.56 13.91 1.14
N VAL A 69 -5.26 14.13 1.04
CA VAL A 69 -4.41 13.52 0.01
C VAL A 69 -3.29 12.70 0.66
N ALA A 70 -3.17 11.45 0.24
CA ALA A 70 -2.14 10.55 0.74
C ALA A 70 -1.36 9.93 -0.41
N GLU A 71 -0.06 9.78 -0.19
CA GLU A 71 0.75 8.89 -1.03
C GLU A 71 0.57 7.48 -0.47
N VAL A 72 0.24 6.53 -1.32
CA VAL A 72 -0.06 5.17 -0.88
C VAL A 72 0.87 4.16 -1.55
N HIS A 73 1.16 3.09 -0.82
CA HIS A 73 1.93 1.97 -1.31
C HIS A 73 1.22 0.68 -0.88
N ILE A 74 1.05 -0.24 -1.82
CA ILE A 74 0.39 -1.52 -1.55
C ILE A 74 1.43 -2.61 -1.53
N SER A 75 1.52 -3.32 -0.39
CA SER A 75 2.36 -4.50 -0.23
C SER A 75 1.45 -5.70 -0.02
N THR A 76 1.60 -6.73 -0.83
CA THR A 76 0.69 -7.87 -0.78
C THR A 76 1.41 -9.20 -0.94
N ALA A 77 0.88 -10.20 -0.26
CA ALA A 77 1.24 -11.60 -0.45
C ALA A 77 0.05 -12.40 -1.02
N GLU A 78 -0.96 -11.70 -1.52
CA GLU A 78 -2.19 -12.35 -2.01
C GLU A 78 -2.16 -12.56 -3.50
N THR A 79 -2.93 -13.57 -3.95
CA THR A 79 -3.20 -13.76 -5.37
C THR A 79 -4.08 -12.63 -5.88
N PRO A 80 -4.09 -12.35 -7.21
CA PRO A 80 -4.91 -11.26 -7.74
C PRO A 80 -6.38 -11.33 -7.36
N ASP A 81 -6.96 -12.51 -7.29
CA ASP A 81 -8.38 -12.67 -6.94
C ASP A 81 -8.68 -12.20 -5.53
N LYS A 82 -7.83 -12.58 -4.57
CA LYS A 82 -7.97 -12.14 -3.18
C LYS A 82 -7.63 -10.67 -3.02
N LEU A 83 -6.66 -10.21 -3.78
CA LEU A 83 -6.21 -8.82 -3.74
C LEU A 83 -7.34 -7.85 -4.10
N ILE A 84 -8.20 -8.20 -5.05
CA ILE A 84 -9.33 -7.35 -5.44
C ILE A 84 -10.22 -7.06 -4.22
N ALA A 85 -10.58 -8.07 -3.45
CA ALA A 85 -11.41 -7.89 -2.26
C ALA A 85 -10.69 -7.06 -1.19
N SER A 86 -9.40 -7.32 -0.99
CA SER A 86 -8.61 -6.58 0.00
C SER A 86 -8.48 -5.11 -0.37
N VAL A 87 -8.29 -4.81 -1.65
CA VAL A 87 -8.19 -3.42 -2.11
C VAL A 87 -9.52 -2.69 -1.92
N GLN A 88 -10.65 -3.37 -2.14
CA GLN A 88 -11.97 -2.79 -1.89
C GLN A 88 -12.13 -2.41 -0.41
N ASP A 89 -11.73 -3.30 0.49
CA ASP A 89 -11.77 -3.03 1.93
C ASP A 89 -10.89 -1.85 2.31
N LEU A 90 -9.69 -1.81 1.75
CA LEU A 90 -8.74 -0.73 2.03
C LEU A 90 -9.23 0.61 1.48
N TYR A 91 -9.88 0.60 0.33
CA TYR A 91 -10.48 1.79 -0.24
C TYR A 91 -11.57 2.34 0.67
N GLU A 92 -12.44 1.48 1.19
CA GLU A 92 -13.47 1.89 2.13
C GLU A 92 -12.88 2.43 3.43
N ALA A 93 -11.77 1.85 3.89
CA ALA A 93 -11.08 2.34 5.08
C ALA A 93 -10.50 3.74 4.86
N MET A 94 -9.94 4.01 3.69
CA MET A 94 -9.47 5.35 3.34
C MET A 94 -10.61 6.36 3.30
N LYS A 95 -11.74 5.95 2.75
CA LYS A 95 -12.93 6.80 2.68
C LYS A 95 -13.42 7.16 4.08
N LYS A 96 -13.48 6.18 4.98
CA LYS A 96 -13.88 6.42 6.37
C LYS A 96 -12.89 7.30 7.11
N ALA A 97 -11.61 7.23 6.76
CA ALA A 97 -10.58 8.07 7.36
C ALA A 97 -10.60 9.51 6.84
N GLY A 98 -11.43 9.81 5.85
CA GLY A 98 -11.59 11.17 5.34
C GLY A 98 -10.70 11.52 4.16
N PHE A 99 -10.01 10.55 3.57
CA PHE A 99 -9.18 10.81 2.39
C PHE A 99 -10.07 11.00 1.16
N LYS A 100 -9.63 11.89 0.30
CA LYS A 100 -10.30 12.19 -0.98
C LYS A 100 -9.49 11.70 -2.16
N GLN A 101 -8.19 11.52 -1.99
CA GLN A 101 -7.31 11.13 -3.08
C GLN A 101 -6.13 10.34 -2.55
N GLY A 102 -5.77 9.27 -3.28
CA GLY A 102 -4.55 8.51 -3.04
C GLY A 102 -3.69 8.54 -4.28
N ILE A 103 -2.39 8.70 -4.10
CA ILE A 103 -1.43 8.74 -5.21
C ILE A 103 -0.38 7.67 -4.98
N THR A 104 -0.13 6.86 -6.01
CA THR A 104 0.95 5.89 -5.96
C THR A 104 1.70 5.86 -7.29
N THR A 105 2.97 5.53 -7.23
CA THR A 105 3.79 5.33 -8.42
C THR A 105 4.31 3.91 -8.41
N THR A 106 4.13 3.20 -9.50
CA THR A 106 4.52 1.79 -9.59
C THR A 106 5.05 1.48 -10.98
N ASP A 107 5.95 0.51 -11.07
CA ASP A 107 6.38 -0.08 -12.35
C ASP A 107 5.50 -1.26 -12.75
N ASN A 108 4.53 -1.64 -11.90
CA ASN A 108 3.68 -2.80 -12.10
C ASN A 108 2.28 -2.38 -12.57
N SER A 109 2.00 -2.61 -13.85
CA SER A 109 0.69 -2.26 -14.44
C SER A 109 -0.46 -3.12 -13.89
N GLN A 110 -0.16 -4.23 -13.21
CA GLN A 110 -1.21 -5.08 -12.64
C GLN A 110 -1.99 -4.38 -11.52
N ILE A 111 -1.36 -3.46 -10.82
CA ILE A 111 -2.04 -2.69 -9.77
C ILE A 111 -3.21 -1.92 -10.36
N ALA A 112 -3.03 -1.27 -11.52
CA ALA A 112 -4.13 -0.57 -12.19
C ALA A 112 -5.26 -1.52 -12.57
N ARG A 113 -4.92 -2.72 -13.03
CA ARG A 113 -5.92 -3.74 -13.38
C ARG A 113 -6.71 -4.19 -12.17
N VAL A 114 -6.04 -4.39 -11.04
CA VAL A 114 -6.69 -4.76 -9.79
C VAL A 114 -7.65 -3.67 -9.33
N LEU A 115 -7.22 -2.42 -9.38
CA LEU A 115 -8.07 -1.28 -9.01
C LEU A 115 -9.31 -1.20 -9.91
N ASN A 116 -9.14 -1.39 -11.21
CA ASN A 116 -10.26 -1.41 -12.14
C ASN A 116 -11.22 -2.56 -11.86
N ALA A 117 -10.68 -3.76 -11.59
CA ALA A 117 -11.49 -4.92 -11.25
C ALA A 117 -12.25 -4.71 -9.94
N ALA A 118 -11.67 -3.97 -9.00
CA ALA A 118 -12.30 -3.61 -7.74
C ALA A 118 -13.31 -2.46 -7.89
N LYS A 119 -13.46 -1.91 -9.09
CA LYS A 119 -14.34 -0.78 -9.39
C LYS A 119 -13.97 0.49 -8.63
N ILE A 120 -12.68 0.67 -8.40
CA ILE A 120 -12.14 1.85 -7.75
C ILE A 120 -11.77 2.88 -8.82
N PRO A 121 -12.27 4.12 -8.74
CA PRO A 121 -11.90 5.15 -9.72
C PRO A 121 -10.41 5.44 -9.67
N VAL A 122 -9.72 5.25 -10.78
CA VAL A 122 -8.28 5.48 -10.87
C VAL A 122 -7.94 6.10 -12.20
N GLN A 123 -7.05 7.10 -12.16
CA GLN A 123 -6.46 7.70 -13.35
C GLN A 123 -5.02 7.20 -13.45
N VAL A 124 -4.63 6.75 -14.64
CA VAL A 124 -3.31 6.20 -14.88
C VAL A 124 -2.55 7.13 -15.80
N LYS A 125 -1.35 7.53 -15.39
CA LYS A 125 -0.48 8.36 -16.19
C LYS A 125 0.89 7.69 -16.26
N GLN A 126 1.41 7.51 -17.46
CA GLN A 126 2.77 7.02 -17.63
C GLN A 126 3.75 8.15 -17.39
N VAL A 127 4.75 7.90 -16.55
CA VAL A 127 5.76 8.90 -16.22
C VAL A 127 7.14 8.31 -16.42
N PRO A 128 8.19 9.14 -16.66
CA PRO A 128 9.55 8.64 -16.75
C PRO A 128 9.98 8.05 -15.41
N GLY A 129 10.52 6.84 -15.46
CA GLY A 129 11.06 6.20 -14.28
C GLY A 129 12.58 6.33 -14.23
N ALA A 130 13.15 5.90 -13.11
CA ALA A 130 14.60 5.83 -12.97
C ALA A 130 15.19 4.90 -14.03
N GLN A 131 16.34 5.24 -14.57
CA GLN A 131 17.07 4.42 -15.56
C GLN A 131 16.29 4.18 -16.86
N GLY A 132 15.36 5.06 -17.20
CA GLY A 132 14.62 4.98 -18.45
C GLY A 132 13.49 3.95 -18.48
N ASN A 133 13.22 3.29 -17.36
CA ASN A 133 12.09 2.37 -17.26
C ASN A 133 10.78 3.14 -17.14
N ALA A 134 9.72 2.64 -17.78
CA ALA A 134 8.41 3.25 -17.67
C ALA A 134 7.85 3.01 -16.26
N GLN A 135 7.25 4.04 -15.70
CA GLN A 135 6.49 3.95 -14.46
C GLN A 135 5.10 4.50 -14.68
N TYR A 136 4.19 4.11 -13.80
CA TYR A 136 2.80 4.54 -13.85
C TYR A 136 2.47 5.29 -12.58
N GLN A 137 1.96 6.50 -12.72
CA GLN A 137 1.40 7.24 -11.60
C GLN A 137 -0.10 6.98 -11.59
N LEU A 138 -0.57 6.42 -10.48
CA LEU A 138 -1.98 6.10 -10.29
C LEU A 138 -2.57 7.12 -9.32
N THR A 139 -3.63 7.81 -9.74
CA THR A 139 -4.37 8.72 -8.89
C THR A 139 -5.71 8.07 -8.58
N ILE A 140 -5.93 7.73 -7.32
CA ILE A 140 -7.13 7.06 -6.85
C ILE A 140 -8.08 8.13 -6.29
N GLU A 141 -9.27 8.23 -6.85
CA GLU A 141 -10.29 9.14 -6.36
C GLU A 141 -11.12 8.43 -5.30
N VAL A 142 -11.13 8.97 -4.08
CA VAL A 142 -11.89 8.40 -2.97
C VAL A 142 -13.22 9.17 -2.87
N LYS A 143 -14.27 8.52 -3.31
CA LYS A 143 -15.60 9.16 -3.40
C LYS A 143 -16.57 8.58 -2.40
#